data_04acbbb4dec66d42c2e570a67662d9ec
#
_entry.id   04acbbb4dec66d42c2e570a67662d9ec
#
_cell.length_a   1.000
_cell.length_b   1.000
_cell.length_c   1.000
_cell.angle_alpha   90.00
_cell.angle_beta   90.00
_cell.angle_gamma   90.00
#
_symmetry.space_group_name_H-M   'P 1'
#
loop_
_entity.id
_entity.type
_entity.pdbx_description
1 polymer ?
#
loop_
_entity_poly.entity_id
_entity_poly.type
_entity_poly.pdbx_seq_one_letter_code
_entity_poly.pdbx_strand_id
1 'polypeptide(L)'
;KNELVHVLENTDKTSIYEMLELRYILESQCAFLAALRANTQDFEKIANSLEMMKAAKADEKLGIQADLSFHIAIAEATHNQVLVELIASLMPHIRNTIEVTRNYRLAENKNICSTFDEHKQIYLAISRGDSEQAKTLMENHIRTIREELA
;
A
#
# COMPACT_ATOMS: atom_id res chain seq x y z
N LYS A 1 7.33 18.44 13.81
CA LYS A 1 7.07 17.02 13.99
C LYS A 1 5.73 16.75 14.68
N ASN A 2 5.53 17.40 15.81
CA ASN A 2 4.33 17.17 16.61
C ASN A 2 3.08 17.75 15.97
N GLU A 3 3.24 18.82 15.18
CA GLU A 3 2.10 19.46 14.51
C GLU A 3 1.48 18.53 13.46
N LEU A 4 2.29 17.89 12.65
CA LEU A 4 1.78 16.96 11.65
C LEU A 4 1.12 15.76 12.33
N VAL A 5 1.77 15.18 13.34
CA VAL A 5 1.21 14.05 14.08
C VAL A 5 -0.12 14.46 14.72
N HIS A 6 -0.17 15.66 15.29
CA HIS A 6 -1.40 16.15 15.93
C HIS A 6 -2.55 16.30 14.93
N VAL A 7 -2.27 16.86 13.75
CA VAL A 7 -3.28 16.98 12.69
C VAL A 7 -3.80 15.60 12.30
N LEU A 8 -2.90 14.65 12.12
CA LEU A 8 -3.26 13.28 11.71
C LEU A 8 -4.11 12.59 12.80
N GLU A 9 -3.75 12.77 14.05
CA GLU A 9 -4.49 12.15 15.16
C GLU A 9 -5.89 12.70 15.33
N ASN A 10 -6.13 13.94 14.90
CA ASN A 10 -7.43 14.58 15.00
C ASN A 10 -8.28 14.44 13.74
N THR A 11 -7.77 13.71 12.73
CA THR A 11 -8.50 13.46 11.51
C THR A 11 -9.58 12.40 11.79
N ASP A 12 -10.81 12.71 11.45
CA ASP A 12 -11.94 11.81 11.71
C ASP A 12 -12.17 10.80 10.57
N LYS A 13 -13.24 10.00 10.69
CA LYS A 13 -13.54 8.93 9.75
C LYS A 13 -13.92 9.41 8.36
N THR A 14 -14.43 10.64 8.25
CA THR A 14 -14.81 11.16 6.93
C THR A 14 -13.60 11.42 6.06
N SER A 15 -12.42 11.39 6.65
CA SER A 15 -11.16 11.61 5.97
C SER A 15 -10.63 10.38 5.22
N ILE A 16 -11.37 9.26 5.21
CA ILE A 16 -10.96 8.04 4.48
C ILE A 16 -10.60 8.38 3.04
N TYR A 17 -11.46 9.15 2.36
CA TYR A 17 -11.22 9.51 0.96
C TYR A 17 -10.03 10.44 0.81
N GLU A 18 -9.84 11.34 1.76
CA GLU A 18 -8.68 12.24 1.76
C GLU A 18 -7.39 11.46 2.03
N MET A 19 -7.43 10.48 2.92
CA MET A 19 -6.27 9.63 3.17
C MET A 19 -5.93 8.77 1.94
N LEU A 20 -6.94 8.28 1.23
CA LEU A 20 -6.72 7.55 -0.02
C LEU A 20 -6.12 8.45 -1.10
N GLU A 21 -6.56 9.71 -1.15
CA GLU A 21 -5.97 10.68 -2.07
C GLU A 21 -4.48 10.91 -1.76
N LEU A 22 -4.16 11.05 -0.47
CA LEU A 22 -2.76 11.20 -0.05
C LEU A 22 -1.95 9.95 -0.38
N ARG A 23 -2.50 8.77 -0.13
CA ARG A 23 -1.86 7.51 -0.49
C ARG A 23 -1.60 7.44 -2.00
N TYR A 24 -2.57 7.87 -2.80
CA TYR A 24 -2.43 7.91 -4.26
C TYR A 24 -1.18 8.70 -4.65
N ILE A 25 -1.02 9.89 -4.06
CA ILE A 25 0.12 10.76 -4.36
C ILE A 25 1.44 10.16 -3.89
N LEU A 26 1.49 9.73 -2.64
CA LEU A 26 2.74 9.27 -2.02
C LEU A 26 3.14 7.88 -2.50
N GLU A 27 2.22 6.94 -2.53
CA GLU A 27 2.58 5.56 -2.81
C GLU A 27 2.85 5.31 -4.29
N SER A 28 2.21 6.07 -5.18
CA SER A 28 2.54 5.97 -6.60
C SER A 28 3.98 6.40 -6.85
N GLN A 29 4.42 7.47 -6.19
CA GLN A 29 5.81 7.92 -6.31
C GLN A 29 6.76 6.97 -5.60
N CYS A 30 6.35 6.37 -4.51
CA CYS A 30 7.16 5.33 -3.86
C CYS A 30 7.37 4.14 -4.81
N ALA A 31 6.34 3.70 -5.49
CA ALA A 31 6.46 2.59 -6.45
C ALA A 31 7.40 2.96 -7.61
N PHE A 32 7.29 4.19 -8.11
CA PHE A 32 8.17 4.71 -9.16
C PHE A 32 9.63 4.65 -8.71
N LEU A 33 9.92 5.22 -7.54
CA LEU A 33 11.28 5.27 -7.01
C LEU A 33 11.80 3.89 -6.64
N ALA A 34 10.94 3.02 -6.10
CA ALA A 34 11.33 1.64 -5.78
C ALA A 34 11.79 0.91 -7.04
N ALA A 35 11.08 1.09 -8.17
CA ALA A 35 11.47 0.46 -9.42
C ALA A 35 12.85 0.92 -9.89
N LEU A 36 13.21 2.18 -9.60
CA LEU A 36 14.53 2.72 -9.96
C LEU A 36 15.64 2.31 -9.01
N ARG A 37 15.33 2.07 -7.73
CA ARG A 37 16.34 1.99 -6.67
C ARG A 37 16.40 0.67 -5.92
N ALA A 38 15.40 -0.20 -6.08
CA ALA A 38 15.34 -1.44 -5.32
C ALA A 38 16.53 -2.34 -5.61
N ASN A 39 17.02 -2.99 -4.56
CA ASN A 39 18.07 -3.99 -4.68
C ASN A 39 17.50 -5.39 -4.39
N THR A 40 18.35 -6.41 -4.43
CA THR A 40 17.92 -7.80 -4.23
C THR A 40 17.19 -8.00 -2.90
N GLN A 41 17.68 -7.38 -1.83
CA GLN A 41 17.05 -7.51 -0.51
C GLN A 41 15.65 -6.87 -0.50
N ASP A 42 15.49 -5.74 -1.20
CA ASP A 42 14.19 -5.09 -1.32
C ASP A 42 13.20 -5.98 -2.06
N PHE A 43 13.64 -6.60 -3.16
CA PHE A 43 12.77 -7.53 -3.91
C PHE A 43 12.33 -8.69 -3.02
N GLU A 44 13.23 -9.22 -2.21
CA GLU A 44 12.91 -10.33 -1.31
C GLU A 44 11.86 -9.91 -0.27
N LYS A 45 11.99 -8.72 0.30
CA LYS A 45 11.01 -8.22 1.28
C LYS A 45 9.63 -8.05 0.66
N ILE A 46 9.58 -7.48 -0.53
CA ILE A 46 8.30 -7.29 -1.22
C ILE A 46 7.69 -8.65 -1.56
N ALA A 47 8.50 -9.57 -2.11
CA ALA A 47 8.03 -10.91 -2.45
C ALA A 47 7.54 -11.66 -1.22
N ASN A 48 8.23 -11.53 -0.09
CA ASN A 48 7.82 -12.18 1.16
C ASN A 48 6.45 -11.67 1.63
N SER A 49 6.19 -10.37 1.49
CA SER A 49 4.88 -9.82 1.86
C SER A 49 3.77 -10.39 0.98
N LEU A 50 4.05 -10.64 -0.29
CA LEU A 50 3.09 -11.28 -1.21
C LEU A 50 2.82 -12.72 -0.80
N GLU A 51 3.86 -13.46 -0.41
CA GLU A 51 3.68 -14.84 0.09
C GLU A 51 2.84 -14.87 1.35
N MET A 52 3.07 -13.93 2.26
CA MET A 52 2.26 -13.78 3.47
C MET A 52 0.80 -13.50 3.12
N MET A 53 0.57 -12.63 2.14
CA MET A 53 -0.77 -12.27 1.69
C MET A 53 -1.49 -13.48 1.12
N LYS A 54 -0.80 -14.25 0.30
CA LYS A 54 -1.33 -15.46 -0.30
C LYS A 54 -1.66 -16.51 0.77
N ALA A 55 -0.79 -16.66 1.75
CA ALA A 55 -0.97 -17.62 2.85
C ALA A 55 -2.10 -17.23 3.80
N ALA A 56 -2.40 -15.93 3.89
CA ALA A 56 -3.44 -15.44 4.80
C ALA A 56 -4.84 -15.91 4.41
N LYS A 57 -5.08 -16.12 3.13
CA LYS A 57 -6.40 -16.53 2.60
C LYS A 57 -7.50 -15.61 3.15
N ALA A 58 -8.44 -16.15 3.92
CA ALA A 58 -9.54 -15.40 4.49
C ALA A 58 -9.26 -14.86 5.89
N ASP A 59 -8.05 -15.05 6.41
CA ASP A 59 -7.68 -14.52 7.73
C ASP A 59 -7.44 -13.01 7.61
N GLU A 60 -8.37 -12.23 8.14
CA GLU A 60 -8.33 -10.77 8.02
C GLU A 60 -7.09 -10.16 8.66
N LYS A 61 -6.74 -10.59 9.86
CA LYS A 61 -5.60 -10.03 10.57
C LYS A 61 -4.31 -10.26 9.82
N LEU A 62 -4.10 -11.48 9.35
CA LEU A 62 -2.91 -11.82 8.56
C LEU A 62 -2.91 -11.09 7.23
N GLY A 63 -4.08 -10.95 6.60
CA GLY A 63 -4.21 -10.22 5.34
C GLY A 63 -3.85 -8.75 5.48
N ILE A 64 -4.34 -8.10 6.55
CA ILE A 64 -4.04 -6.70 6.83
C ILE A 64 -2.54 -6.53 7.09
N GLN A 65 -1.96 -7.43 7.90
CA GLN A 65 -0.55 -7.39 8.22
C GLN A 65 0.31 -7.52 6.97
N ALA A 66 -0.03 -8.46 6.10
CA ALA A 66 0.71 -8.69 4.86
C ALA A 66 0.60 -7.49 3.92
N ASP A 67 -0.60 -6.90 3.83
CA ASP A 67 -0.86 -5.72 3.01
C ASP A 67 -0.01 -4.54 3.48
N LEU A 68 0.01 -4.29 4.79
CA LEU A 68 0.86 -3.26 5.39
C LEU A 68 2.33 -3.51 5.07
N SER A 69 2.78 -4.75 5.26
CA SER A 69 4.18 -5.12 5.01
C SER A 69 4.58 -4.83 3.57
N PHE A 70 3.67 -5.07 2.63
CA PHE A 70 3.90 -4.80 1.21
C PHE A 70 4.16 -3.30 0.99
N HIS A 71 3.30 -2.44 1.51
CA HIS A 71 3.42 -1.01 1.30
C HIS A 71 4.66 -0.43 2.02
N ILE A 72 4.98 -0.94 3.19
CA ILE A 72 6.20 -0.55 3.91
C ILE A 72 7.43 -0.96 3.12
N ALA A 73 7.45 -2.18 2.59
CA ALA A 73 8.60 -2.68 1.83
C ALA A 73 8.85 -1.83 0.58
N ILE A 74 7.80 -1.38 -0.09
CA ILE A 74 7.95 -0.49 -1.24
C ILE A 74 8.52 0.87 -0.80
N ALA A 75 8.03 1.42 0.29
CA ALA A 75 8.56 2.69 0.81
C ALA A 75 10.05 2.56 1.14
N GLU A 76 10.44 1.47 1.79
CA GLU A 76 11.85 1.21 2.11
C GLU A 76 12.70 1.08 0.85
N ALA A 77 12.15 0.48 -0.19
CA ALA A 77 12.85 0.27 -1.45
C ALA A 77 13.10 1.58 -2.21
N THR A 78 12.50 2.69 -1.80
CA THR A 78 12.78 4.00 -2.38
C THR A 78 14.17 4.51 -1.98
N HIS A 79 14.73 3.99 -0.89
CA HIS A 79 16.00 4.44 -0.33
C HIS A 79 16.02 5.95 -0.08
N ASN A 80 14.85 6.49 0.24
CA ASN A 80 14.67 7.88 0.64
C ASN A 80 14.15 7.88 2.07
N GLN A 81 15.03 8.17 3.02
CA GLN A 81 14.70 8.06 4.44
C GLN A 81 13.56 9.00 4.85
N VAL A 82 13.46 10.17 4.22
CA VAL A 82 12.37 11.12 4.52
C VAL A 82 11.03 10.50 4.12
N LEU A 83 10.96 9.86 2.95
CA LEU A 83 9.75 9.15 2.53
C LEU A 83 9.40 8.01 3.46
N VAL A 84 10.41 7.23 3.86
CA VAL A 84 10.21 6.11 4.78
C VAL A 84 9.60 6.60 6.10
N GLU A 85 10.14 7.68 6.65
CA GLU A 85 9.66 8.23 7.92
C GLU A 85 8.27 8.84 7.77
N LEU A 86 8.00 9.50 6.65
CA LEU A 86 6.68 10.06 6.39
C LEU A 86 5.63 8.95 6.31
N ILE A 87 5.91 7.91 5.53
CA ILE A 87 5.00 6.77 5.41
C ILE A 87 4.80 6.11 6.78
N ALA A 88 5.87 5.95 7.56
CA ALA A 88 5.76 5.38 8.90
C ALA A 88 4.84 6.20 9.80
N SER A 89 4.91 7.53 9.70
CA SER A 89 4.04 8.43 10.46
C SER A 89 2.57 8.28 10.05
N LEU A 90 2.32 7.94 8.80
CA LEU A 90 0.97 7.75 8.27
C LEU A 90 0.42 6.34 8.49
N MET A 91 1.26 5.42 8.96
CA MET A 91 0.92 4.00 9.03
C MET A 91 -0.40 3.68 9.74
N PRO A 92 -0.73 4.28 10.90
CA PRO A 92 -2.02 4.00 11.52
C PRO A 92 -3.21 4.36 10.63
N HIS A 93 -3.10 5.41 9.85
CA HIS A 93 -4.15 5.85 8.93
C HIS A 93 -4.20 4.99 7.68
N ILE A 94 -3.03 4.61 7.16
CA ILE A 94 -2.94 3.70 6.02
C ILE A 94 -3.55 2.34 6.42
N ARG A 95 -3.21 1.85 7.62
CA ARG A 95 -3.77 0.60 8.14
C ARG A 95 -5.30 0.67 8.18
N ASN A 96 -5.85 1.79 8.63
CA ASN A 96 -7.30 1.97 8.67
C ASN A 96 -7.93 1.87 7.27
N THR A 97 -7.32 2.49 6.26
CA THR A 97 -7.84 2.39 4.89
C THR A 97 -7.76 0.96 4.36
N ILE A 98 -6.69 0.23 4.69
CA ILE A 98 -6.54 -1.18 4.29
C ILE A 98 -7.61 -2.03 4.95
N GLU A 99 -7.84 -1.83 6.24
CA GLU A 99 -8.85 -2.58 6.99
C GLU A 99 -10.24 -2.36 6.40
N VAL A 100 -10.60 -1.10 6.15
CA VAL A 100 -11.89 -0.75 5.56
C VAL A 100 -12.05 -1.38 4.18
N THR A 101 -11.01 -1.31 3.35
CA THR A 101 -11.03 -1.89 2.00
C THR A 101 -11.22 -3.40 2.04
N ARG A 102 -10.45 -4.08 2.88
CA ARG A 102 -10.51 -5.53 2.94
C ARG A 102 -11.85 -6.00 3.49
N ASN A 103 -12.38 -5.31 4.49
CA ASN A 103 -13.71 -5.62 5.04
C ASN A 103 -14.80 -5.41 3.99
N TYR A 104 -14.70 -4.33 3.22
CA TYR A 104 -15.67 -4.07 2.14
C TYR A 104 -15.62 -5.19 1.09
N ARG A 105 -14.43 -5.56 0.64
CA ARG A 105 -14.28 -6.60 -0.38
C ARG A 105 -14.77 -7.96 0.10
N LEU A 106 -14.58 -8.28 1.38
CA LEU A 106 -15.11 -9.51 1.98
C LEU A 106 -16.63 -9.49 2.02
N ALA A 107 -17.21 -8.38 2.51
CA ALA A 107 -18.66 -8.25 2.68
C ALA A 107 -19.40 -8.30 1.36
N GLU A 108 -18.82 -7.71 0.30
CA GLU A 108 -19.42 -7.66 -1.04
C GLU A 108 -19.10 -8.92 -1.85
N ASN A 109 -18.53 -9.93 -1.21
CA ASN A 109 -18.13 -11.16 -1.86
C ASN A 109 -17.17 -10.90 -3.03
N LYS A 110 -16.42 -9.82 -2.96
CA LYS A 110 -15.39 -9.52 -3.95
C LYS A 110 -14.22 -10.48 -3.73
N ASN A 111 -13.62 -10.87 -4.84
CA ASN A 111 -12.57 -11.87 -4.80
C ASN A 111 -11.32 -11.32 -4.09
N ILE A 112 -10.93 -11.96 -2.99
CA ILE A 112 -9.69 -11.63 -2.27
C ILE A 112 -8.49 -11.76 -3.22
N CYS A 113 -8.57 -12.63 -4.23
CA CYS A 113 -7.53 -12.79 -5.24
C CYS A 113 -7.28 -11.50 -6.02
N SER A 114 -8.29 -10.63 -6.16
CA SER A 114 -8.09 -9.34 -6.85
C SER A 114 -7.09 -8.48 -6.11
N THR A 115 -7.16 -8.44 -4.77
CA THR A 115 -6.20 -7.69 -3.96
C THR A 115 -4.79 -8.23 -4.17
N PHE A 116 -4.64 -9.55 -4.09
CA PHE A 116 -3.34 -10.18 -4.30
C PHE A 116 -2.81 -9.89 -5.70
N ASP A 117 -3.66 -10.01 -6.73
CA ASP A 117 -3.24 -9.80 -8.11
C ASP A 117 -2.80 -8.36 -8.34
N GLU A 118 -3.51 -7.39 -7.78
CA GLU A 118 -3.13 -5.97 -7.90
C GLU A 118 -1.73 -5.75 -7.31
N HIS A 119 -1.49 -6.29 -6.12
CA HIS A 119 -0.18 -6.17 -5.47
C HIS A 119 0.92 -6.88 -6.26
N LYS A 120 0.61 -8.08 -6.76
CA LYS A 120 1.58 -8.85 -7.53
C LYS A 120 2.02 -8.12 -8.79
N GLN A 121 1.07 -7.48 -9.50
CA GLN A 121 1.41 -6.73 -10.71
C GLN A 121 2.33 -5.55 -10.39
N ILE A 122 2.08 -4.87 -9.27
CA ILE A 122 2.97 -3.78 -8.83
C ILE A 122 4.38 -4.32 -8.58
N TYR A 123 4.48 -5.43 -7.85
CA TYR A 123 5.78 -6.05 -7.57
C TYR A 123 6.52 -6.43 -8.85
N LEU A 124 5.82 -7.02 -9.83
CA LEU A 124 6.45 -7.42 -11.08
C LEU A 124 7.01 -6.22 -11.84
N ALA A 125 6.28 -5.11 -11.87
CA ALA A 125 6.76 -3.89 -12.50
C ALA A 125 8.01 -3.35 -11.79
N ILE A 126 8.00 -3.34 -10.45
CA ILE A 126 9.15 -2.91 -9.65
C ILE A 126 10.36 -3.82 -9.94
N SER A 127 10.14 -5.13 -9.97
CA SER A 127 11.24 -6.10 -10.18
C SER A 127 11.85 -5.99 -11.58
N ARG A 128 11.07 -5.51 -12.55
CA ARG A 128 11.58 -5.28 -13.90
C ARG A 128 12.24 -3.90 -14.07
N GLY A 129 12.17 -3.06 -13.05
CA GLY A 129 12.67 -1.70 -13.14
C GLY A 129 11.80 -0.80 -14.00
N ASP A 130 10.54 -1.19 -14.22
CA ASP A 130 9.59 -0.40 -15.03
C ASP A 130 8.90 0.63 -14.14
N SER A 131 9.57 1.75 -13.95
CA SER A 131 9.12 2.79 -13.01
C SER A 131 7.77 3.41 -13.39
N GLU A 132 7.54 3.65 -14.67
CA GLU A 132 6.27 4.25 -15.12
C GLU A 132 5.12 3.27 -14.91
N GLN A 133 5.34 2.00 -15.22
CA GLN A 133 4.31 0.98 -15.03
C GLN A 133 4.03 0.75 -13.55
N ALA A 134 5.07 0.72 -12.72
CA ALA A 134 4.91 0.57 -11.27
C ALA A 134 4.05 1.70 -10.71
N LYS A 135 4.34 2.93 -11.13
CA LYS A 135 3.57 4.10 -10.73
C LYS A 135 2.11 3.98 -11.15
N THR A 136 1.88 3.67 -12.44
CA THR A 136 0.53 3.57 -12.99
C THR A 136 -0.29 2.47 -12.30
N LEU A 137 0.33 1.33 -12.03
CA LEU A 137 -0.35 0.22 -11.36
C LEU A 137 -0.71 0.59 -9.92
N MET A 138 0.20 1.28 -9.22
CA MET A 138 -0.11 1.72 -7.85
C MET A 138 -1.23 2.77 -7.86
N GLU A 139 -1.20 3.70 -8.79
CA GLU A 139 -2.26 4.68 -8.96
C GLU A 139 -3.61 3.99 -9.18
N ASN A 140 -3.65 3.04 -10.09
CA ASN A 140 -4.88 2.32 -10.40
C ASN A 140 -5.38 1.52 -9.20
N HIS A 141 -4.46 0.92 -8.44
CA HIS A 141 -4.80 0.17 -7.25
C HIS A 141 -5.52 1.05 -6.22
N ILE A 142 -4.94 2.20 -5.89
CA ILE A 142 -5.52 3.12 -4.90
C ILE A 142 -6.81 3.76 -5.44
N ARG A 143 -6.83 4.12 -6.72
CA ARG A 143 -8.02 4.69 -7.35
C ARG A 143 -9.19 3.71 -7.30
N THR A 144 -8.94 2.45 -7.64
CA THR A 144 -9.97 1.41 -7.62
C THR A 144 -10.57 1.27 -6.24
N ILE A 145 -9.72 1.25 -5.20
CA ILE A 145 -10.18 1.18 -3.81
C ILE A 145 -11.10 2.36 -3.50
N ARG A 146 -10.68 3.56 -3.87
CA ARG A 146 -11.44 4.77 -3.59
C ARG A 146 -12.81 4.74 -4.28
N GLU A 147 -12.84 4.28 -5.52
CA GLU A 147 -14.08 4.15 -6.29
C GLU A 147 -15.01 3.11 -5.69
N GLU A 148 -14.47 1.99 -5.24
CA GLU A 148 -15.28 0.93 -4.60
C GLU A 148 -15.96 1.43 -3.33
N LEU A 149 -15.27 2.25 -2.56
CA LEU A 149 -15.79 2.74 -1.28
C LEU A 149 -16.72 3.95 -1.42
N ALA A 150 -16.78 4.54 -2.58
CA ALA A 150 -17.59 5.74 -2.83
C ALA A 150 -19.11 5.47 -2.81
#